data_cf4440d44bc189398cbf5103ddfe5547
#
_entry.id   cf4440d44bc189398cbf5103ddfe5547
#
_cell.length_a   1.000
_cell.length_b   1.000
_cell.length_c   1.000
_cell.angle_alpha   90.00
_cell.angle_beta   90.00
_cell.angle_gamma   90.00
#
_symmetry.space_group_name_H-M   'P 1'
#
loop_
_entity.id
_entity.type
_entity.pdbx_description
1 polymer ?
#
loop_
_entity_poly.entity_id
_entity_poly.type
_entity_poly.pdbx_seq_one_letter_code
_entity_poly.pdbx_strand_id
1 'polypeptide(L)'
;MPKRTKILDKNQLQQKVNRLAWQIYERNHMESEIVVVGIQNRGVELAKRISKVISSISDIKVIVATVSIDKDNPYDSDLVFNLTETDIENKVVVLVDDVLNSGKTLMYASSEFLTVPLVKLSIVVLVNRNHNRYPIKADYAKEI
;
A
#
# COMPACT_ATOMS: atom_id res chain seq x y z
N MET A 1 -26.04 15.37 -2.33
CA MET A 1 -25.49 14.89 -2.19
C MET A 1 -25.21 14.12 -1.52
N PRO A 2 -25.20 13.82 -1.78
CA PRO A 2 -25.23 13.10 -0.77
C PRO A 2 -24.18 12.90 -0.11
N LYS A 3 -24.14 12.99 0.72
CA LYS A 3 -23.41 12.79 1.47
C LYS A 3 -22.90 11.54 1.60
N ARG A 4 -23.26 10.83 1.28
CA ARG A 4 -22.86 9.66 1.31
C ARG A 4 -21.66 9.32 0.95
N THR A 5 -21.12 10.01 0.44
CA THR A 5 -19.84 9.73 -0.09
C THR A 5 -18.74 9.60 0.96
N LYS A 6 -18.99 10.11 2.13
CA LYS A 6 -18.03 9.98 3.20
C LYS A 6 -18.13 8.58 3.82
N ILE A 7 -17.19 7.72 3.51
CA ILE A 7 -17.19 6.33 3.96
C ILE A 7 -16.72 6.22 5.40
N LEU A 8 -15.71 7.01 5.77
CA LEU A 8 -15.13 6.99 7.10
C LEU A 8 -14.97 8.40 7.63
N ASP A 9 -15.28 8.62 8.90
CA ASP A 9 -14.92 9.87 9.55
C ASP A 9 -13.49 9.76 10.08
N LYS A 10 -13.02 10.82 10.75
CA LYS A 10 -11.65 10.87 11.25
C LYS A 10 -11.31 9.75 12.21
N ASN A 11 -12.23 9.47 13.13
CA ASN A 11 -12.00 8.41 14.12
C ASN A 11 -12.03 7.04 13.49
N GLN A 12 -12.95 6.82 12.57
CA GLN A 12 -13.05 5.55 11.86
C GLN A 12 -11.83 5.32 10.99
N LEU A 13 -11.32 6.38 10.36
CA LEU A 13 -10.13 6.29 9.56
C LEU A 13 -8.93 5.86 10.42
N GLN A 14 -8.75 6.49 11.58
CA GLN A 14 -7.64 6.13 12.45
C GLN A 14 -7.76 4.70 12.97
N GLN A 15 -8.98 4.27 13.30
CA GLN A 15 -9.21 2.88 13.72
C GLN A 15 -8.87 1.91 12.61
N LYS A 16 -9.22 2.27 11.37
CA LYS A 16 -8.91 1.42 10.22
C LYS A 16 -7.41 1.35 9.99
N VAL A 17 -6.73 2.48 10.08
CA VAL A 17 -5.27 2.52 9.96
C VAL A 17 -4.62 1.64 11.02
N ASN A 18 -5.08 1.76 12.27
CA ASN A 18 -4.53 0.95 13.36
C ASN A 18 -4.72 -0.54 13.08
N ARG A 19 -5.89 -0.93 12.62
CA ARG A 19 -6.18 -2.33 12.31
C ARG A 19 -5.29 -2.86 11.20
N LEU A 20 -5.15 -2.08 10.13
CA LEU A 20 -4.27 -2.47 9.02
C LEU A 20 -2.82 -2.63 9.49
N ALA A 21 -2.35 -1.69 10.30
CA ALA A 21 -0.99 -1.74 10.82
C ALA A 21 -0.76 -2.98 11.68
N TRP A 22 -1.72 -3.31 12.56
CA TRP A 22 -1.62 -4.50 13.39
C TRP A 22 -1.63 -5.77 12.56
N GLN A 23 -2.46 -5.84 11.51
CA GLN A 23 -2.50 -7.00 10.63
C GLN A 23 -1.19 -7.19 9.89
N ILE A 24 -0.60 -6.10 9.41
CA ILE A 24 0.69 -6.15 8.73
C ILE A 24 1.76 -6.62 9.71
N TYR A 25 1.76 -6.08 10.92
CA TYR A 25 2.71 -6.49 11.95
C TYR A 25 2.58 -7.99 12.26
N GLU A 26 1.35 -8.46 12.46
CA GLU A 26 1.12 -9.86 12.80
C GLU A 26 1.65 -10.83 11.74
N ARG A 27 1.52 -10.45 10.47
CA ARG A 27 1.99 -11.30 9.38
C ARG A 27 3.48 -11.16 9.10
N ASN A 28 4.12 -10.14 9.64
CA ASN A 28 5.52 -9.86 9.37
C ASN A 28 6.36 -9.70 10.64
N HIS A 29 5.87 -10.18 11.79
CA HIS A 29 6.53 -9.93 13.07
C HIS A 29 7.94 -10.54 13.16
N MET A 30 8.25 -11.51 12.31
CA MET A 30 9.58 -12.13 12.28
C MET A 30 10.58 -11.34 11.44
N GLU A 31 10.10 -10.34 10.71
CA GLU A 31 10.98 -9.52 9.87
C GLU A 31 11.62 -8.40 10.71
N SER A 32 12.88 -8.09 10.42
CA SER A 32 13.53 -6.98 11.07
C SER A 32 13.27 -5.66 10.35
N GLU A 33 12.90 -5.75 9.08
CA GLU A 33 12.71 -4.58 8.23
C GLU A 33 11.63 -4.85 7.19
N ILE A 34 10.76 -3.86 6.96
CA ILE A 34 9.79 -3.92 5.86
C ILE A 34 9.81 -2.57 5.12
N VAL A 35 9.45 -2.61 3.84
CA VAL A 35 9.38 -1.43 3.01
C VAL A 35 7.91 -1.17 2.70
N VAL A 36 7.41 -0.01 3.10
CA VAL A 36 6.01 0.38 2.86
C VAL A 36 6.01 1.46 1.79
N VAL A 37 5.39 1.15 0.67
CA VAL A 37 5.43 2.01 -0.51
C VAL A 37 4.04 2.55 -0.79
N GLY A 38 3.89 3.87 -0.76
CA GLY A 38 2.61 4.51 -1.04
C GLY A 38 2.54 5.00 -2.47
N ILE A 39 1.41 4.75 -3.12
CA ILE A 39 1.13 5.29 -4.44
C ILE A 39 0.56 6.70 -4.28
N GLN A 40 1.15 7.65 -4.97
CA GLN A 40 0.77 9.04 -4.90
C GLN A 40 -0.70 9.23 -5.34
N ASN A 41 -1.49 10.05 -4.61
CA ASN A 41 -1.11 10.92 -3.49
C ASN A 41 -1.60 10.36 -2.15
N ARG A 42 -2.82 9.82 -2.12
CA ARG A 42 -3.45 9.35 -0.89
C ARG A 42 -2.81 8.09 -0.35
N GLY A 43 -2.29 7.25 -1.24
CA GLY A 43 -1.57 6.07 -0.81
C GLY A 43 -0.32 6.42 -0.01
N VAL A 44 0.35 7.51 -0.37
CA VAL A 44 1.53 7.98 0.36
C VAL A 44 1.14 8.40 1.78
N GLU A 45 0.06 9.15 1.91
CA GLU A 45 -0.40 9.59 3.22
C GLU A 45 -0.78 8.39 4.09
N LEU A 46 -1.51 7.43 3.51
CA LEU A 46 -1.91 6.22 4.21
C LEU A 46 -0.68 5.39 4.61
N ALA A 47 0.30 5.26 3.72
CA ALA A 47 1.54 4.53 4.00
C ALA A 47 2.27 5.14 5.19
N LYS A 48 2.35 6.46 5.25
CA LYS A 48 3.00 7.15 6.37
C LYS A 48 2.29 6.90 7.68
N ARG A 49 0.97 6.93 7.67
CA ARG A 49 0.17 6.70 8.87
C ARG A 49 0.30 5.26 9.36
N ILE A 50 0.26 4.31 8.45
CA ILE A 50 0.44 2.89 8.79
C ILE A 50 1.83 2.66 9.36
N SER A 51 2.85 3.22 8.71
CA SER A 51 4.24 3.06 9.15
C SER A 51 4.47 3.62 10.55
N LYS A 52 3.85 4.74 10.85
CA LYS A 52 3.96 5.35 12.17
C LYS A 52 3.39 4.43 13.25
N VAL A 53 2.26 3.79 12.98
CA VAL A 53 1.67 2.86 13.95
C VAL A 53 2.55 1.63 14.12
N ILE A 54 3.03 1.04 13.03
CA ILE A 54 3.90 -0.14 13.10
C ILE A 54 5.15 0.17 13.92
N SER A 55 5.74 1.34 13.70
CA SER A 55 6.93 1.75 14.46
C SER A 55 6.65 1.93 15.94
N SER A 56 5.42 2.30 16.29
CA SER A 56 5.05 2.51 17.69
C SER A 56 4.73 1.20 18.42
N ILE A 57 4.36 0.15 17.70
CA ILE A 57 3.95 -1.12 18.31
C ILE A 57 5.01 -2.23 18.18
N SER A 58 6.11 -1.97 17.47
CA SER A 58 7.11 -3.00 17.21
C SER A 58 8.50 -2.40 17.05
N ASP A 59 9.49 -3.29 16.96
CA ASP A 59 10.87 -2.89 16.70
C ASP A 59 11.23 -3.05 15.22
N ILE A 60 10.25 -3.37 14.38
CA ILE A 60 10.48 -3.50 12.94
C ILE A 60 10.88 -2.14 12.37
N LYS A 61 11.97 -2.14 11.62
CA LYS A 61 12.38 -0.93 10.91
C LYS A 61 11.50 -0.78 9.67
N VAL A 62 10.79 0.32 9.59
CA VAL A 62 9.89 0.58 8.47
C VAL A 62 10.50 1.65 7.58
N ILE A 63 10.75 1.29 6.33
CA ILE A 63 11.21 2.22 5.32
C ILE A 63 9.99 2.66 4.53
N VAL A 64 9.74 3.96 4.46
CA VAL A 64 8.61 4.50 3.71
C VAL A 64 9.10 5.03 2.38
N ALA A 65 8.46 4.58 1.31
CA ALA A 65 8.80 4.97 -0.03
C ALA A 65 7.57 5.44 -0.78
N THR A 66 7.80 6.10 -1.90
CA THR A 66 6.72 6.63 -2.72
C THR A 66 6.87 6.22 -4.17
N VAL A 67 5.74 6.06 -4.83
CA VAL A 67 5.67 5.81 -6.27
C VAL A 67 4.71 6.83 -6.85
N SER A 68 5.16 7.55 -7.86
CA SER A 68 4.32 8.47 -8.62
C SER A 68 3.95 7.81 -9.94
N ILE A 69 2.68 7.86 -10.28
CA ILE A 69 2.19 7.27 -11.51
C ILE A 69 1.00 8.10 -12.00
N ASP A 70 0.88 8.25 -13.31
CA ASP A 70 -0.29 8.88 -13.90
C ASP A 70 -1.41 7.83 -13.94
N LYS A 71 -2.37 7.97 -13.05
CA LYS A 71 -3.45 7.01 -12.91
C LYS A 71 -4.40 7.01 -14.12
N ASP A 72 -4.45 8.10 -14.85
CA ASP A 72 -5.28 8.20 -16.04
C ASP A 72 -4.63 7.50 -17.23
N ASN A 73 -3.30 7.48 -17.26
CA ASN A 73 -2.58 6.96 -18.40
C ASN A 73 -1.29 6.26 -17.96
N PRO A 74 -1.41 5.19 -17.16
CA PRO A 74 -0.24 4.54 -16.58
C PRO A 74 0.70 3.91 -17.61
N TYR A 75 0.19 3.55 -18.77
CA TYR A 75 1.02 2.91 -19.80
C TYR A 75 1.97 3.86 -20.49
N ASP A 76 1.64 5.15 -20.51
CA ASP A 76 2.44 6.15 -21.18
C ASP A 76 3.34 6.93 -20.21
N SER A 77 3.20 6.68 -18.93
CA SER A 77 3.94 7.41 -17.91
C SER A 77 5.01 6.53 -17.28
N ASP A 78 6.17 7.13 -17.05
CA ASP A 78 7.22 6.44 -16.29
C ASP A 78 6.86 6.45 -14.82
N LEU A 79 7.15 5.35 -14.16
CA LEU A 79 7.01 5.28 -12.71
C LEU A 79 8.20 5.97 -12.07
N VAL A 80 7.92 6.82 -11.10
CA VAL A 80 8.96 7.51 -10.36
C VAL A 80 9.01 6.96 -8.96
N PHE A 81 10.13 6.31 -8.63
CA PHE A 81 10.36 5.71 -7.33
C PHE A 81 11.42 6.52 -6.58
N ASN A 82 11.28 6.60 -5.26
CA ASN A 82 12.32 7.19 -4.44
C ASN A 82 13.22 6.13 -3.79
N LEU A 83 13.17 4.91 -4.32
CA LEU A 83 14.04 3.81 -3.89
C LEU A 83 14.71 3.19 -5.09
N THR A 84 15.87 2.58 -4.86
CA THR A 84 16.57 1.80 -5.87
C THR A 84 16.24 0.33 -5.70
N GLU A 85 16.63 -0.49 -6.69
CA GLU A 85 16.42 -1.93 -6.61
C GLU A 85 17.11 -2.55 -5.39
N THR A 86 18.27 -2.04 -5.01
CA THR A 86 18.98 -2.55 -3.84
C THR A 86 18.25 -2.28 -2.54
N ASP A 87 17.41 -1.24 -2.52
CA ASP A 87 16.65 -0.89 -1.31
C ASP A 87 15.53 -1.88 -1.02
N ILE A 88 15.05 -2.58 -2.04
CA ILE A 88 13.91 -3.49 -1.91
C ILE A 88 14.30 -4.96 -2.08
N GLU A 89 15.44 -5.24 -2.66
CA GLU A 89 15.87 -6.60 -2.95
C GLU A 89 15.89 -7.46 -1.68
N ASN A 90 15.25 -8.63 -1.76
CA ASN A 90 15.16 -9.60 -0.66
C ASN A 90 14.45 -9.05 0.58
N LYS A 91 13.52 -8.11 0.38
CA LYS A 91 12.75 -7.55 1.48
C LYS A 91 11.26 -7.79 1.29
N VAL A 92 10.52 -7.58 2.38
CA VAL A 92 9.06 -7.55 2.32
C VAL A 92 8.66 -6.16 1.86
N VAL A 93 7.88 -6.09 0.79
CA VAL A 93 7.37 -4.82 0.27
C VAL A 93 5.86 -4.80 0.43
N VAL A 94 5.35 -3.73 1.02
CA VAL A 94 3.92 -3.52 1.21
C VAL A 94 3.53 -2.31 0.37
N LEU A 95 2.75 -2.56 -0.67
CA LEU A 95 2.32 -1.52 -1.59
C LEU A 95 0.95 -1.00 -1.15
N VAL A 96 0.83 0.31 -0.98
CA VAL A 96 -0.34 0.93 -0.35
C VAL A 96 -1.00 1.92 -1.31
N ASP A 97 -2.31 1.77 -1.47
CA ASP A 97 -3.14 2.75 -2.16
C ASP A 97 -4.42 2.96 -1.35
N ASP A 98 -5.17 4.00 -1.67
CA ASP A 98 -6.39 4.30 -0.91
C ASP A 98 -7.56 3.41 -1.33
N VAL A 99 -7.75 3.20 -2.63
CA VAL A 99 -8.89 2.47 -3.14
C VAL A 99 -8.47 1.47 -4.22
N LEU A 100 -8.98 0.25 -4.12
CA LEU A 100 -8.83 -0.74 -5.17
C LEU A 100 -10.11 -0.74 -6.00
N ASN A 101 -10.03 -0.20 -7.20
CA ASN A 101 -11.12 -0.24 -8.17
C ASN A 101 -10.89 -1.39 -9.16
N SER A 102 -10.39 -1.10 -10.36
CA SER A 102 -10.13 -2.13 -11.36
C SER A 102 -8.88 -2.96 -11.07
N GLY A 103 -7.96 -2.41 -10.31
CA GLY A 103 -6.67 -3.04 -10.04
C GLY A 103 -5.57 -2.67 -11.03
N LYS A 104 -5.89 -1.85 -12.03
CA LYS A 104 -4.94 -1.50 -13.10
C LYS A 104 -3.68 -0.82 -12.57
N THR A 105 -3.85 0.22 -11.76
CA THR A 105 -2.72 0.98 -11.22
C THR A 105 -1.84 0.10 -10.32
N LEU A 106 -2.47 -0.67 -9.44
CA LEU A 106 -1.73 -1.53 -8.52
C LEU A 106 -1.00 -2.63 -9.27
N MET A 107 -1.63 -3.20 -10.30
CA MET A 107 -0.99 -4.24 -11.08
C MET A 107 0.23 -3.71 -11.82
N TYR A 108 0.11 -2.52 -12.41
CA TYR A 108 1.22 -1.91 -13.14
C TYR A 108 2.38 -1.59 -12.19
N ALA A 109 2.07 -0.99 -11.03
CA ALA A 109 3.10 -0.70 -10.04
C ALA A 109 3.76 -1.97 -9.52
N SER A 110 2.95 -3.01 -9.24
CA SER A 110 3.46 -4.28 -8.75
C SER A 110 4.46 -4.92 -9.71
N SER A 111 4.19 -4.83 -11.02
CA SER A 111 5.06 -5.43 -12.01
C SER A 111 6.47 -4.84 -11.97
N GLU A 112 6.58 -3.56 -11.62
CA GLU A 112 7.89 -2.91 -11.52
C GLU A 112 8.68 -3.40 -10.31
N PHE A 113 8.01 -3.70 -9.21
CA PHE A 113 8.70 -4.23 -8.03
C PHE A 113 9.18 -5.65 -8.24
N LEU A 114 8.55 -6.39 -9.15
CA LEU A 114 8.90 -7.79 -9.38
C LEU A 114 10.11 -7.96 -10.30
N THR A 115 10.78 -6.88 -10.66
CA THR A 115 12.02 -6.96 -11.45
C THR A 115 13.21 -7.44 -10.61
N VAL A 116 13.08 -7.45 -9.29
CA VAL A 116 14.11 -7.98 -8.39
C VAL A 116 13.48 -9.01 -7.44
N PRO A 117 14.29 -9.91 -6.85
CA PRO A 117 13.75 -10.87 -5.88
C PRO A 117 13.26 -10.16 -4.63
N LEU A 118 12.04 -10.48 -4.21
CA LEU A 118 11.46 -9.99 -2.96
C LEU A 118 11.17 -11.17 -2.06
N VAL A 119 11.15 -10.93 -0.75
CA VAL A 119 10.64 -11.93 0.17
C VAL A 119 9.15 -12.09 -0.08
N LYS A 120 8.46 -10.97 -0.19
CA LYS A 120 7.00 -10.97 -0.37
C LYS A 120 6.57 -9.58 -0.84
N LEU A 121 5.52 -9.55 -1.67
CA LEU A 121 4.85 -8.31 -2.05
C LEU A 121 3.41 -8.41 -1.59
N SER A 122 2.97 -7.49 -0.74
CA SER A 122 1.59 -7.43 -0.24
C SER A 122 0.93 -6.15 -0.71
N ILE A 123 -0.37 -6.21 -0.88
CA ILE A 123 -1.18 -5.07 -1.33
C ILE A 123 -2.10 -4.63 -0.19
N VAL A 124 -2.05 -3.35 0.14
CA VAL A 124 -2.91 -2.75 1.15
C VAL A 124 -3.74 -1.65 0.52
N VAL A 125 -5.05 -1.70 0.73
CA VAL A 125 -5.92 -0.59 0.33
C VAL A 125 -6.86 -0.28 1.49
N LEU A 126 -7.26 0.97 1.59
CA LEU A 126 -8.22 1.37 2.61
C LEU A 126 -9.60 0.83 2.28
N VAL A 127 -9.96 0.86 1.01
CA VAL A 127 -11.27 0.42 0.54
C VAL A 127 -11.12 -0.45 -0.71
N ASN A 128 -11.72 -1.63 -0.69
CA ASN A 128 -11.78 -2.51 -1.86
C ASN A 128 -13.20 -2.45 -2.41
N ARG A 129 -13.34 -1.95 -3.62
CA ARG A 129 -14.65 -1.77 -4.25
C ARG A 129 -15.13 -2.99 -5.02
N ASN A 130 -14.29 -4.03 -5.11
CA ASN A 130 -14.64 -5.28 -5.81
C ASN A 130 -14.99 -5.08 -7.29
N HIS A 131 -14.36 -4.12 -7.94
CA HIS A 131 -14.56 -3.83 -9.37
C HIS A 131 -13.35 -4.27 -10.19
N ASN A 132 -12.71 -5.36 -9.78
CA ASN A 132 -11.46 -5.79 -10.39
C ASN A 132 -11.62 -6.17 -11.84
N ARG A 133 -10.76 -5.61 -12.69
CA ARG A 133 -10.64 -6.00 -14.10
C ARG A 133 -9.33 -6.72 -14.37
N TYR A 134 -8.41 -6.64 -13.40
CA TYR A 134 -7.07 -7.20 -13.52
C TYR A 134 -6.83 -8.13 -12.35
N PRO A 135 -5.98 -9.16 -12.54
CA PRO A 135 -5.77 -10.16 -11.49
C PRO A 135 -4.89 -9.65 -10.36
N ILE A 136 -5.40 -8.69 -9.62
CA ILE A 136 -4.74 -8.14 -8.45
C ILE A 136 -5.72 -8.20 -7.28
N LYS A 137 -5.21 -8.54 -6.11
CA LYS A 137 -6.03 -8.70 -4.92
C LYS A 137 -5.38 -7.95 -3.76
N ALA A 138 -6.20 -7.29 -2.96
CA ALA A 138 -5.70 -6.67 -1.74
C ALA A 138 -5.54 -7.74 -0.66
N ASP A 139 -4.40 -7.73 0.00
CA ASP A 139 -4.14 -8.63 1.13
C ASP A 139 -4.75 -8.08 2.41
N TYR A 140 -4.84 -6.77 2.51
CA TYR A 140 -5.38 -6.05 3.66
C TYR A 140 -6.32 -4.98 3.14
N ALA A 141 -7.58 -5.06 3.50
CA ALA A 141 -8.57 -4.09 3.01
C ALA A 141 -9.87 -4.17 3.78
N LYS A 142 -10.66 -3.11 3.64
CA LYS A 142 -12.06 -3.14 4.00
C LYS A 142 -12.85 -3.22 2.71
N GLU A 143 -13.74 -4.19 2.62
CA GLU A 143 -14.61 -4.32 1.46
C GLU A 143 -15.88 -3.49 1.63
N ILE A 144 -16.39 -3.06 0.50
CA ILE A 144 -17.66 -2.37 0.46
C ILE A 144 -18.67 -3.24 -0.26
#